data_d19a69676503ae1dad5e02f5a82d4a64
#
_entry.id   d19a69676503ae1dad5e02f5a82d4a64
#
_cell.length_a   1.000
_cell.length_b   1.000
_cell.length_c   1.000
_cell.angle_alpha   90.00
_cell.angle_beta   90.00
_cell.angle_gamma   90.00
#
_symmetry.space_group_name_H-M   'P 1'
#
loop_
_entity.id
_entity.type
_entity.pdbx_description
1 polymer ?
#
loop_
_entity_poly.entity_id
_entity_poly.type
_entity_poly.pdbx_seq_one_letter_code
_entity_poly.pdbx_strand_id
1 'polypeptide(L)'
;MLFRSADILFGVGGTPEGVISAAALKCMGGEIQARLAPRSDSERENVLAAGYDLDKVIHTDDLVSGDNCFFAATGVTDGELLRGVHYDSRGATTQSLVMRSKSGTVRSISARHPLHKIAQFSAVAFD
;
A
#
# COMPACT_ATOMS: atom_id res chain seq x y z
N MET A 1 -1.22 -19.73 -3.60
CA MET A 1 -2.13 -18.88 -2.83
C MET A 1 -3.10 -18.22 -3.79
N LEU A 2 -4.33 -18.70 -3.83
CA LEU A 2 -5.39 -18.12 -4.65
C LEU A 2 -5.87 -16.87 -3.92
N PHE A 3 -5.45 -15.70 -4.41
CA PHE A 3 -6.18 -14.47 -4.08
C PHE A 3 -7.58 -14.64 -4.65
N ARG A 4 -8.58 -14.78 -3.82
CA ARG A 4 -9.96 -14.58 -4.26
C ARG A 4 -10.09 -13.10 -4.56
N SER A 5 -9.85 -12.78 -5.81
CA SER A 5 -9.93 -11.45 -6.35
C SER A 5 -11.39 -11.01 -6.38
N ALA A 6 -11.65 -9.83 -5.85
CA ALA A 6 -12.79 -9.08 -6.33
C ALA A 6 -12.46 -8.70 -7.78
N ASP A 7 -13.37 -8.93 -8.72
CA ASP A 7 -13.19 -8.54 -10.13
C ASP A 7 -13.12 -7.02 -10.26
N ILE A 8 -13.80 -6.31 -9.37
CA ILE A 8 -13.82 -4.85 -9.31
C ILE A 8 -14.04 -4.36 -7.87
N LEU A 9 -13.36 -3.28 -7.50
CA LEU A 9 -13.51 -2.58 -6.23
C LEU A 9 -13.84 -1.10 -6.47
N PHE A 10 -14.87 -0.60 -5.80
CA PHE A 10 -15.21 0.82 -5.77
C PHE A 10 -14.96 1.38 -4.37
N GLY A 11 -14.36 2.56 -4.29
CA GLY A 11 -14.09 3.21 -3.01
C GLY A 11 -13.65 4.65 -3.16
N VAL A 12 -13.62 5.36 -2.05
CA VAL A 12 -13.07 6.71 -1.93
C VAL A 12 -11.95 6.65 -0.90
N GLY A 13 -10.79 7.16 -1.26
CA GLY A 13 -9.60 7.20 -0.41
C GLY A 13 -8.81 8.49 -0.58
N GLY A 14 -7.78 8.67 0.22
CA GLY A 14 -6.84 9.78 0.06
C GLY A 14 -5.97 9.60 -1.19
N THR A 15 -5.45 10.72 -1.70
CA THR A 15 -4.55 10.70 -2.88
C THR A 15 -3.28 9.87 -2.65
N PRO A 16 -2.58 9.96 -1.50
CA PRO A 16 -1.41 9.13 -1.24
C PRO A 16 -1.72 7.63 -1.25
N GLU A 17 -2.85 7.23 -0.67
CA GLU A 17 -3.31 5.84 -0.64
C GLU A 17 -3.65 5.34 -2.06
N GLY A 18 -4.18 6.24 -2.91
CA GLY A 18 -4.45 5.95 -4.32
C GLY A 18 -3.17 5.62 -5.10
N VAL A 19 -2.09 6.37 -4.87
CA VAL A 19 -0.78 6.11 -5.50
C VAL A 19 -0.18 4.79 -5.03
N ILE A 20 -0.26 4.50 -3.73
CA ILE A 20 0.23 3.23 -3.15
C ILE A 20 -0.56 2.06 -3.74
N SER A 21 -1.89 2.20 -3.84
CA SER A 21 -2.75 1.17 -4.44
C SER A 21 -2.43 0.95 -5.91
N ALA A 22 -2.19 2.03 -6.67
CA ALA A 22 -1.78 1.95 -8.07
C ALA A 22 -0.46 1.19 -8.23
N ALA A 23 0.52 1.44 -7.36
CA ALA A 23 1.80 0.71 -7.38
C ALA A 23 1.62 -0.78 -7.11
N ALA A 24 0.79 -1.15 -6.13
CA ALA A 24 0.47 -2.54 -5.85
C ALA A 24 -0.23 -3.22 -7.02
N LEU A 25 -1.26 -2.58 -7.59
CA LEU A 25 -2.00 -3.10 -8.74
C LEU A 25 -1.10 -3.26 -9.96
N LYS A 26 -0.25 -2.27 -10.23
CA LYS A 26 0.73 -2.35 -11.33
C LYS A 26 1.68 -3.55 -11.18
N CYS A 27 2.10 -3.85 -9.96
CA CYS A 27 2.92 -5.05 -9.70
C CYS A 27 2.18 -6.37 -9.91
N MET A 28 0.86 -6.36 -9.76
CA MET A 28 -0.02 -7.54 -9.89
C MET A 28 -0.66 -7.68 -11.28
N GLY A 29 -0.44 -6.72 -12.19
CA GLY A 29 -1.08 -6.67 -13.49
C GLY A 29 -2.53 -6.21 -13.47
N GLY A 30 -2.94 -5.54 -12.39
CA GLY A 30 -4.24 -4.89 -12.25
C GLY A 30 -4.21 -3.44 -12.73
N GLU A 31 -5.38 -2.82 -12.72
CA GLU A 31 -5.57 -1.41 -13.13
C GLU A 31 -6.39 -0.65 -12.09
N ILE A 32 -6.12 0.64 -11.98
CA ILE A 32 -6.94 1.58 -11.22
C ILE A 32 -7.37 2.72 -12.13
N GLN A 33 -8.62 3.13 -12.00
CA GLN A 33 -9.16 4.34 -12.58
C GLN A 33 -9.74 5.20 -11.46
N ALA A 34 -9.35 6.45 -11.40
CA ALA A 34 -9.75 7.35 -10.34
C ALA A 34 -10.13 8.74 -10.87
N ARG A 35 -10.83 9.52 -10.05
CA ARG A 35 -11.05 10.94 -10.24
C ARG A 35 -10.76 11.67 -8.94
N LEU A 36 -10.33 12.94 -9.04
CA LEU A 36 -10.20 13.80 -7.89
C LEU A 36 -11.61 14.13 -7.35
N ALA A 37 -11.82 13.90 -6.06
CA ALA A 37 -13.09 14.12 -5.38
C ALA A 37 -12.90 15.02 -4.15
N PRO A 38 -12.76 16.35 -4.34
CA PRO A 38 -12.61 17.28 -3.23
C PRO A 38 -13.85 17.25 -2.33
N ARG A 39 -13.61 17.30 -1.01
CA ARG A 39 -14.65 17.16 0.01
C ARG A 39 -15.28 18.47 0.43
N SER A 40 -14.68 19.60 0.04
CA SER A 40 -15.16 20.96 0.36
C SER A 40 -14.95 21.88 -0.81
N ASP A 41 -15.67 23.02 -0.80
CA ASP A 41 -15.51 24.06 -1.84
C ASP A 41 -14.11 24.64 -1.83
N SER A 42 -13.51 24.85 -0.67
CA SER A 42 -12.14 25.35 -0.55
C SER A 42 -11.11 24.38 -1.11
N GLU A 43 -11.28 23.07 -0.89
CA GLU A 43 -10.43 22.04 -1.48
C GLU A 43 -10.60 21.97 -2.99
N ARG A 44 -11.84 22.12 -3.47
CA ARG A 44 -12.16 22.21 -4.91
C ARG A 44 -11.47 23.40 -5.57
N GLU A 45 -11.54 24.57 -4.97
CA GLU A 45 -10.87 25.79 -5.47
C GLU A 45 -9.36 25.62 -5.52
N ASN A 46 -8.76 25.02 -4.48
CA ASN A 46 -7.32 24.76 -4.44
C ASN A 46 -6.88 23.79 -5.54
N VAL A 47 -7.64 22.74 -5.79
CA VAL A 47 -7.35 21.75 -6.84
C VAL A 47 -7.43 22.41 -8.23
N LEU A 48 -8.47 23.21 -8.48
CA LEU A 48 -8.64 23.94 -9.73
C LEU A 48 -7.56 25.03 -9.92
N ALA A 49 -7.21 25.75 -8.85
CA ALA A 49 -6.15 26.76 -8.87
C ALA A 49 -4.77 26.14 -9.14
N ALA A 50 -4.55 24.89 -8.72
CA ALA A 50 -3.36 24.11 -9.03
C ALA A 50 -3.34 23.55 -10.47
N GLY A 51 -4.39 23.80 -11.27
CA GLY A 51 -4.47 23.42 -12.67
C GLY A 51 -4.91 21.98 -12.92
N TYR A 52 -5.46 21.31 -11.90
CA TYR A 52 -6.01 19.96 -12.07
C TYR A 52 -7.42 19.99 -12.64
N ASP A 53 -7.71 19.03 -13.51
CA ASP A 53 -9.03 18.78 -14.06
C ASP A 53 -9.77 17.73 -13.22
N LEU A 54 -10.91 18.11 -12.64
CA LEU A 54 -11.72 17.22 -11.80
C LEU A 54 -12.48 16.16 -12.60
N ASP A 55 -12.69 16.38 -13.89
CA ASP A 55 -13.38 15.45 -14.78
C ASP A 55 -12.44 14.44 -15.42
N LYS A 56 -11.12 14.70 -15.32
CA LYS A 56 -10.10 13.80 -15.86
C LYS A 56 -10.14 12.45 -15.14
N VAL A 57 -10.23 11.37 -15.91
CA VAL A 57 -9.97 10.02 -15.41
C VAL A 57 -8.46 9.82 -15.32
N ILE A 58 -7.99 9.49 -14.12
CA ILE A 58 -6.60 9.21 -13.79
C ILE A 58 -6.42 7.69 -13.84
N HIS A 59 -5.46 7.23 -14.62
CA HIS A 59 -5.14 5.81 -14.77
C HIS A 59 -3.91 5.41 -13.94
N THR A 60 -3.65 4.12 -13.86
CA THR A 60 -2.51 3.54 -13.15
C THR A 60 -1.19 4.22 -13.54
N ASP A 61 -0.96 4.45 -14.83
CA ASP A 61 0.28 5.04 -15.33
C ASP A 61 0.39 6.56 -15.08
N ASP A 62 -0.72 7.24 -14.90
CA ASP A 62 -0.73 8.64 -14.42
C ASP A 62 -0.27 8.74 -12.97
N LEU A 63 -0.60 7.75 -12.13
CA LEU A 63 -0.26 7.69 -10.72
C LEU A 63 1.15 7.15 -10.47
N VAL A 64 1.54 6.12 -11.23
CA VAL A 64 2.84 5.46 -11.12
C VAL A 64 3.44 5.31 -12.50
N SER A 65 4.27 6.28 -12.90
CA SER A 65 4.94 6.29 -14.20
C SER A 65 6.02 5.22 -14.31
N GLY A 66 6.30 4.79 -15.56
CA GLY A 66 7.32 3.79 -15.86
C GLY A 66 6.88 2.34 -15.61
N ASP A 67 7.68 1.40 -16.09
CA ASP A 67 7.38 -0.03 -16.09
C ASP A 67 8.03 -0.81 -14.94
N ASN A 68 8.86 -0.14 -14.13
CA ASN A 68 9.70 -0.77 -13.12
C ASN A 68 9.51 -0.13 -11.74
N CYS A 69 8.39 -0.41 -11.11
CA CYS A 69 8.15 -0.01 -9.73
C CYS A 69 8.30 -1.21 -8.77
N PHE A 70 8.61 -0.89 -7.53
CA PHE A 70 8.62 -1.82 -6.40
C PHE A 70 7.54 -1.41 -5.43
N PHE A 71 6.84 -2.40 -4.90
CA PHE A 71 5.89 -2.25 -3.80
C PHE A 71 6.34 -3.13 -2.65
N ALA A 72 6.32 -2.58 -1.45
CA ALA A 72 6.59 -3.34 -0.22
C ALA A 72 5.56 -2.97 0.85
N ALA A 73 5.05 -3.98 1.53
CA ALA A 73 4.14 -3.81 2.65
C ALA A 73 4.46 -4.80 3.75
N THR A 74 4.28 -4.37 5.01
CA THR A 74 4.40 -5.24 6.19
C THR A 74 3.09 -5.18 6.97
N GLY A 75 2.56 -6.33 7.39
CA GLY A 75 1.36 -6.40 8.18
C GLY A 75 1.58 -5.84 9.59
N VAL A 76 0.69 -4.96 10.03
CA VAL A 76 0.65 -4.42 11.40
C VAL A 76 -0.37 -5.19 12.23
N THR A 77 -1.55 -5.38 11.70
CA THR A 77 -2.63 -6.20 12.25
C THR A 77 -2.92 -7.35 11.30
N ASP A 78 -3.53 -8.43 11.81
CA ASP A 78 -3.92 -9.55 10.95
C ASP A 78 -4.94 -9.11 9.91
N GLY A 79 -4.64 -9.42 8.66
CA GLY A 79 -5.50 -9.17 7.52
C GLY A 79 -5.48 -10.34 6.53
N GLU A 80 -6.30 -10.26 5.50
CA GLU A 80 -6.38 -11.31 4.48
C GLU A 80 -5.11 -11.44 3.64
N LEU A 81 -4.41 -10.32 3.42
CA LEU A 81 -3.21 -10.26 2.60
C LEU A 81 -1.95 -10.61 3.38
N LEU A 82 -1.81 -10.09 4.60
CA LEU A 82 -0.64 -10.23 5.45
C LEU A 82 -1.06 -10.47 6.90
N ARG A 83 -0.29 -11.30 7.59
CA ARG A 83 -0.39 -11.41 9.04
C ARG A 83 0.21 -10.18 9.69
N GLY A 84 -0.36 -9.78 10.82
CA GLY A 84 0.14 -8.70 11.64
C GLY A 84 1.41 -9.06 12.41
N VAL A 85 1.80 -8.15 13.29
CA VAL A 85 2.92 -8.36 14.19
C VAL A 85 2.47 -9.24 15.36
N HIS A 86 3.15 -10.37 15.55
CA HIS A 86 2.89 -11.28 16.67
C HIS A 86 4.08 -11.32 17.60
N TYR A 87 3.83 -11.08 18.88
CA TYR A 87 4.83 -11.12 19.94
C TYR A 87 4.75 -12.44 20.71
N ASP A 88 5.92 -13.01 21.03
CA ASP A 88 6.09 -14.12 21.95
C ASP A 88 7.25 -13.81 22.92
N SER A 89 7.52 -14.70 23.89
CA SER A 89 8.59 -14.54 24.87
C SER A 89 10.00 -14.41 24.27
N ARG A 90 10.17 -14.70 22.99
CA ARG A 90 11.45 -14.67 22.28
C ARG A 90 11.58 -13.46 21.37
N GLY A 91 10.48 -12.75 21.08
CA GLY A 91 10.49 -11.57 20.23
C GLY A 91 9.22 -11.37 19.41
N ALA A 92 9.36 -10.80 18.24
CA ALA A 92 8.26 -10.56 17.33
C ALA A 92 8.45 -11.30 16.00
N THR A 93 7.35 -11.66 15.37
CA THR A 93 7.30 -12.12 13.98
C THR A 93 6.52 -11.13 13.13
N THR A 94 7.00 -10.87 11.93
CA THR A 94 6.33 -10.02 10.94
C THR A 94 6.19 -10.77 9.63
N GLN A 95 5.18 -10.39 8.85
CA GLN A 95 5.01 -10.85 7.49
C GLN A 95 5.00 -9.66 6.54
N SER A 96 5.76 -9.76 5.47
CA SER A 96 5.88 -8.72 4.45
C SER A 96 5.67 -9.28 3.06
N LEU A 97 5.21 -8.41 2.17
CA LEU A 97 5.07 -8.67 0.75
C LEU A 97 5.94 -7.68 -0.01
N VAL A 98 6.75 -8.16 -0.95
CA VAL A 98 7.55 -7.32 -1.84
C VAL A 98 7.28 -7.74 -3.28
N MET A 99 6.91 -6.78 -4.11
CA MET A 99 6.55 -7.02 -5.50
C MET A 99 7.37 -6.10 -6.42
N ARG A 100 7.54 -6.55 -7.67
CA ARG A 100 8.18 -5.76 -8.72
C ARG A 100 7.34 -5.83 -9.99
N SER A 101 6.96 -4.69 -10.56
CA SER A 101 6.10 -4.63 -11.76
C SER A 101 6.78 -5.22 -12.99
N LYS A 102 8.03 -4.86 -13.26
CA LYS A 102 8.76 -5.27 -14.47
C LYS A 102 8.94 -6.78 -14.62
N SER A 103 9.11 -7.49 -13.51
CA SER A 103 9.32 -8.94 -13.54
C SER A 103 8.08 -9.74 -13.13
N GLY A 104 7.03 -9.08 -12.64
CA GLY A 104 5.87 -9.75 -12.04
C GLY A 104 6.22 -10.58 -10.80
N THR A 105 7.40 -10.35 -10.22
CA THR A 105 7.88 -11.14 -9.08
C THR A 105 7.19 -10.70 -7.80
N VAL A 106 6.66 -11.68 -7.07
CA VAL A 106 6.06 -11.50 -5.75
C VAL A 106 6.87 -12.30 -4.73
N ARG A 107 7.30 -11.65 -3.64
CA ARG A 107 8.02 -12.29 -2.53
C ARG A 107 7.21 -12.13 -1.26
N SER A 108 6.96 -13.25 -0.59
CA SER A 108 6.44 -13.26 0.78
C SER A 108 7.62 -13.48 1.73
N ILE A 109 7.75 -12.62 2.71
CA ILE A 109 8.86 -12.63 3.66
C ILE A 109 8.27 -12.80 5.06
N SER A 110 8.71 -13.85 5.76
CA SER A 110 8.46 -14.01 7.19
C SER A 110 9.75 -13.70 7.93
N ALA A 111 9.70 -12.72 8.82
CA ALA A 111 10.86 -12.31 9.60
C ALA A 111 10.63 -12.52 11.08
N ARG A 112 11.71 -12.87 11.79
CA ARG A 112 11.73 -13.01 13.24
C ARG A 112 12.70 -12.00 13.84
N HIS A 113 12.22 -11.25 14.81
CA HIS A 113 12.94 -10.17 15.46
C HIS A 113 13.16 -10.52 16.94
N PRO A 114 14.40 -10.80 17.38
CA PRO A 114 14.67 -11.12 18.78
C PRO A 114 14.34 -9.93 19.71
N LEU A 115 13.65 -10.20 20.84
CA LEU A 115 13.16 -9.17 21.75
C LEU A 115 14.26 -8.24 22.25
N HIS A 116 15.42 -8.79 22.63
CA HIS A 116 16.56 -8.01 23.11
C HIS A 116 17.16 -7.05 22.08
N LYS A 117 16.91 -7.30 20.78
CA LYS A 117 17.31 -6.38 19.71
C LYS A 117 16.24 -5.33 19.46
N ILE A 118 14.96 -5.72 19.46
CA ILE A 118 13.85 -4.76 19.29
C ILE A 118 13.90 -3.71 20.38
N ALA A 119 14.11 -4.12 21.64
CA ALA A 119 14.17 -3.22 22.80
C ALA A 119 15.24 -2.11 22.67
N GLN A 120 16.29 -2.32 21.88
CA GLN A 120 17.33 -1.30 21.65
C GLN A 120 16.86 -0.16 20.75
N PHE A 121 15.84 -0.38 19.93
CA PHE A 121 15.35 0.57 18.92
C PHE A 121 13.90 1.02 19.18
N SER A 122 13.20 0.35 20.11
CA SER A 122 11.81 0.64 20.42
C SER A 122 11.73 1.73 21.48
N ALA A 123 10.81 2.67 21.27
CA ALA A 123 10.38 3.61 22.31
C ALA A 123 9.41 2.98 23.33
N VAL A 124 8.98 1.73 23.09
CA VAL A 124 8.10 0.98 23.97
C VAL A 124 8.95 0.16 24.93
N ALA A 125 8.72 0.34 26.24
CA ALA A 125 9.31 -0.51 27.27
C ALA A 125 8.64 -1.91 27.20
N PHE A 126 9.46 -2.92 27.11
CA PHE A 126 9.01 -4.32 27.24
C PHE A 126 9.40 -4.76 28.66
N ASP A 127 8.42 -4.80 29.55
CA ASP A 127 8.56 -5.35 30.91
C ASP A 127 8.55 -6.87 30.89
#